data_1da3c6cd5e1aa38e9d8e0feffb2ccf49
#
_entry.id   1da3c6cd5e1aa38e9d8e0feffb2ccf49
#
_cell.length_a   1.000
_cell.length_b   1.000
_cell.length_c   1.000
_cell.angle_alpha   90.00
_cell.angle_beta   90.00
_cell.angle_gamma   90.00
#
_symmetry.space_group_name_H-M   'P 1'
#
loop_
_entity.id
_entity.type
_entity.pdbx_description
1 polymer ?
#
loop_
_entity_poly.entity_id
_entity_poly.type
_entity_poly.pdbx_seq_one_letter_code
_entity_poly.pdbx_strand_id
1 'polypeptide(L)'
;MSFRVAPQVLAQPRRTLGRLDEDVRRALVAVTDSPAVAGGRVVAGGGFHAVGLAAGMDAAAVALGQAAELAGQRLHRLLDSRFSGLPDQLSPDPGPVTGLVVVHKRAVGALHEARRLAVPASVGQADTSLGQEDAASYAPEAAEQLRRVGDLTREVVACELLAARQAWWLRRTGGLSGRPGGPGRRPGWDRSPPASRTWSPPWTGTVRSAPTWPGWWRPWNATSCPSPRRRARGLGIRECAGHGRRYAYCHARRCRDVP
;
A
#
# COMPACT_ATOMS: atom_id res chain seq x y z
N MET A 1 0.06 17.11 15.64
CA MET A 1 0.22 17.69 14.27
C MET A 1 -0.62 16.94 13.23
N SER A 2 -0.68 15.60 13.26
CA SER A 2 -1.35 14.76 12.22
C SER A 2 -2.82 15.10 11.94
N PHE A 3 -3.55 15.61 12.91
CA PHE A 3 -4.94 16.10 12.68
C PHE A 3 -4.93 17.53 12.09
N ARG A 4 -4.01 18.38 12.54
CA ARG A 4 -3.98 19.80 12.15
C ARG A 4 -3.56 19.99 10.68
N VAL A 5 -2.62 19.19 10.18
CA VAL A 5 -2.07 19.33 8.82
C VAL A 5 -2.79 18.43 7.80
N ALA A 6 -3.84 17.71 8.20
CA ALA A 6 -4.56 16.79 7.33
C ALA A 6 -5.05 17.44 6.02
N PRO A 7 -5.64 18.66 6.01
CA PRO A 7 -6.09 19.28 4.77
C PRO A 7 -4.95 19.52 3.77
N GLN A 8 -3.78 19.95 4.26
CA GLN A 8 -2.62 20.22 3.41
C GLN A 8 -2.05 18.93 2.80
N VAL A 9 -1.87 17.89 3.64
CA VAL A 9 -1.32 16.61 3.18
C VAL A 9 -2.28 15.91 2.22
N LEU A 10 -3.59 15.88 2.52
CA LEU A 10 -4.59 15.24 1.66
C LEU A 10 -4.86 16.01 0.36
N ALA A 11 -4.53 17.29 0.30
CA ALA A 11 -4.62 18.07 -0.92
C ALA A 11 -3.56 17.64 -1.97
N GLN A 12 -2.42 17.09 -1.55
CA GLN A 12 -1.34 16.71 -2.47
C GLN A 12 -1.74 15.54 -3.39
N PRO A 13 -2.19 14.36 -2.89
CA PRO A 13 -2.59 13.29 -3.79
C PRO A 13 -3.73 13.71 -4.71
N ARG A 14 -4.68 14.56 -4.25
CA ARG A 14 -5.73 15.08 -5.12
C ARG A 14 -5.18 15.89 -6.30
N ARG A 15 -4.17 16.75 -6.06
CA ARG A 15 -3.55 17.57 -7.13
C ARG A 15 -2.70 16.72 -8.07
N THR A 16 -1.87 15.83 -7.53
CA THR A 16 -0.99 14.99 -8.35
C THR A 16 -1.78 14.00 -9.20
N LEU A 17 -2.79 13.35 -8.64
CA LEU A 17 -3.67 12.46 -9.38
C LEU A 17 -4.50 13.22 -10.44
N GLY A 18 -4.98 14.45 -10.15
CA GLY A 18 -5.68 15.25 -11.13
C GLY A 18 -4.81 15.62 -12.33
N ARG A 19 -3.57 16.04 -12.10
CA ARG A 19 -2.60 16.29 -13.17
C ARG A 19 -2.26 15.04 -13.97
N LEU A 20 -2.00 13.92 -13.27
CA LEU A 20 -1.72 12.66 -13.93
C LEU A 20 -2.90 12.19 -14.81
N ASP A 21 -4.15 12.35 -14.35
CA ASP A 21 -5.34 12.02 -15.14
C ASP A 21 -5.39 12.84 -16.43
N GLU A 22 -5.07 14.14 -16.37
CA GLU A 22 -4.98 15.00 -17.55
C GLU A 22 -3.85 14.56 -18.49
N ASP A 23 -2.70 14.18 -17.96
CA ASP A 23 -1.56 13.70 -18.76
C ASP A 23 -1.87 12.36 -19.45
N VAL A 24 -2.51 11.45 -18.74
CA VAL A 24 -2.97 10.17 -19.29
C VAL A 24 -4.00 10.41 -20.41
N ARG A 25 -4.99 11.28 -20.19
CA ARG A 25 -6.00 11.60 -21.21
C ARG A 25 -5.36 12.17 -22.47
N ARG A 26 -4.37 13.04 -22.34
CA ARG A 26 -3.61 13.58 -23.48
C ARG A 26 -2.83 12.48 -24.20
N ALA A 27 -2.16 11.61 -23.49
CA ALA A 27 -1.39 10.50 -24.05
C ALA A 27 -2.28 9.50 -24.80
N LEU A 28 -3.50 9.22 -24.32
CA LEU A 28 -4.43 8.29 -24.95
C LEU A 28 -4.92 8.72 -26.33
N VAL A 29 -4.92 10.02 -26.62
CA VAL A 29 -5.36 10.57 -27.92
C VAL A 29 -4.19 11.06 -28.78
N ALA A 30 -2.97 11.03 -28.27
CA ALA A 30 -1.77 11.46 -29.00
C ALA A 30 -1.21 10.32 -29.86
N VAL A 31 -0.52 10.68 -30.93
CA VAL A 31 0.35 9.75 -31.65
C VAL A 31 1.67 9.68 -30.91
N THR A 32 1.88 8.61 -30.17
CA THR A 32 3.07 8.43 -29.31
C THR A 32 4.16 7.62 -29.96
N ASP A 33 3.87 6.86 -31.01
CA ASP A 33 4.84 6.01 -31.70
C ASP A 33 5.79 6.80 -32.61
N SER A 34 6.91 6.18 -33.01
CA SER A 34 7.91 6.77 -33.88
C SER A 34 8.45 5.71 -34.87
N PRO A 35 8.48 6.01 -36.18
CA PRO A 35 8.07 7.27 -36.79
C PRO A 35 6.56 7.44 -36.93
N ALA A 36 6.08 8.65 -36.86
CA ALA A 36 4.67 9.02 -37.09
C ALA A 36 4.48 9.66 -38.47
N VAL A 37 3.25 9.60 -39.02
CA VAL A 37 2.88 10.32 -40.26
C VAL A 37 2.03 11.52 -39.89
N ALA A 38 2.51 12.71 -40.18
CA ALA A 38 1.82 13.97 -39.98
C ALA A 38 1.86 14.85 -41.21
N GLY A 39 0.71 15.31 -41.71
CA GLY A 39 0.62 16.14 -42.89
C GLY A 39 1.25 15.50 -44.14
N GLY A 40 1.14 14.18 -44.33
CA GLY A 40 1.73 13.42 -45.44
C GLY A 40 3.26 13.25 -45.38
N ARG A 41 3.88 13.59 -44.24
CA ARG A 41 5.34 13.46 -44.01
C ARG A 41 5.61 12.48 -42.89
N VAL A 42 6.70 11.72 -43.00
CA VAL A 42 7.21 10.89 -41.92
C VAL A 42 8.01 11.76 -40.95
N VAL A 43 7.66 11.70 -39.66
CA VAL A 43 8.26 12.51 -38.59
C VAL A 43 8.75 11.59 -37.50
N ALA A 44 10.00 11.76 -37.08
CA ALA A 44 10.50 11.10 -35.87
C ALA A 44 10.03 11.86 -34.62
N GLY A 45 9.62 11.12 -33.60
CA GLY A 45 9.15 11.67 -32.33
C GLY A 45 9.68 10.89 -31.14
N GLY A 46 9.61 11.46 -29.93
CA GLY A 46 9.98 10.82 -28.66
C GLY A 46 8.80 10.51 -27.74
N GLY A 47 7.57 10.57 -28.25
CA GLY A 47 6.36 10.37 -27.44
C GLY A 47 6.25 8.99 -26.79
N PHE A 48 6.84 7.97 -27.42
CA PHE A 48 6.89 6.61 -26.91
C PHE A 48 7.64 6.48 -25.58
N HIS A 49 8.55 7.40 -25.28
CA HIS A 49 9.37 7.35 -24.06
C HIS A 49 8.54 7.52 -22.78
N ALA A 50 7.44 8.22 -22.81
CA ALA A 50 6.47 8.39 -21.71
C ALA A 50 7.06 8.91 -20.37
N VAL A 51 8.20 9.64 -20.40
CA VAL A 51 8.87 10.14 -19.18
C VAL A 51 7.97 11.02 -18.32
N GLY A 52 7.12 11.85 -18.96
CA GLY A 52 6.18 12.70 -18.22
C GLY A 52 5.15 11.90 -17.43
N LEU A 53 4.66 10.77 -17.99
CA LEU A 53 3.77 9.86 -17.28
C LEU A 53 4.48 9.16 -16.15
N ALA A 54 5.71 8.67 -16.35
CA ALA A 54 6.50 8.02 -15.31
C ALA A 54 6.73 8.94 -14.11
N ALA A 55 7.19 10.17 -14.35
CA ALA A 55 7.41 11.17 -13.29
C ALA A 55 6.10 11.56 -12.59
N GLY A 56 4.99 11.67 -13.32
CA GLY A 56 3.66 11.93 -12.75
C GLY A 56 3.18 10.79 -11.84
N MET A 57 3.43 9.53 -12.23
CA MET A 57 3.10 8.35 -11.43
C MET A 57 3.96 8.27 -10.17
N ASP A 58 5.25 8.53 -10.24
CA ASP A 58 6.12 8.59 -9.07
C ASP A 58 5.68 9.69 -8.09
N ALA A 59 5.38 10.88 -8.59
CA ALA A 59 4.88 11.98 -7.75
C ALA A 59 3.55 11.62 -7.06
N ALA A 60 2.65 10.91 -7.74
CA ALA A 60 1.40 10.44 -7.17
C ALA A 60 1.63 9.34 -6.11
N ALA A 61 2.57 8.42 -6.33
CA ALA A 61 2.93 7.39 -5.36
C ALA A 61 3.49 8.02 -4.07
N VAL A 62 4.39 9.00 -4.18
CA VAL A 62 4.91 9.76 -3.03
C VAL A 62 3.78 10.46 -2.27
N ALA A 63 2.88 11.14 -2.99
CA ALA A 63 1.78 11.87 -2.36
C ALA A 63 0.79 10.95 -1.63
N LEU A 64 0.48 9.78 -2.20
CA LEU A 64 -0.35 8.75 -1.56
C LEU A 64 0.36 8.15 -0.35
N GLY A 65 1.66 7.88 -0.44
CA GLY A 65 2.47 7.41 0.68
C GLY A 65 2.43 8.39 1.86
N GLN A 66 2.56 9.70 1.62
CA GLN A 66 2.44 10.73 2.66
C GLN A 66 1.05 10.76 3.30
N ALA A 67 -0.02 10.56 2.50
CA ALA A 67 -1.38 10.47 3.04
C ALA A 67 -1.57 9.23 3.91
N ALA A 68 -1.02 8.09 3.51
CA ALA A 68 -1.02 6.85 4.29
C ALA A 68 -0.25 7.02 5.62
N GLU A 69 0.93 7.66 5.58
CA GLU A 69 1.71 8.01 6.78
C GLU A 69 0.89 8.83 7.78
N LEU A 70 0.19 9.84 7.28
CA LEU A 70 -0.66 10.69 8.11
C LEU A 70 -1.80 9.88 8.75
N ALA A 71 -2.44 9.00 7.99
CA ALA A 71 -3.48 8.10 8.46
C ALA A 71 -2.95 7.16 9.56
N GLY A 72 -1.77 6.57 9.35
CA GLY A 72 -1.09 5.72 10.33
C GLY A 72 -0.76 6.47 11.63
N GLN A 73 -0.34 7.73 11.55
CA GLN A 73 -0.08 8.55 12.74
C GLN A 73 -1.38 8.87 13.51
N ARG A 74 -2.50 9.13 12.81
CA ARG A 74 -3.80 9.34 13.47
C ARG A 74 -4.32 8.05 14.10
N LEU A 75 -4.20 6.92 13.41
CA LEU A 75 -4.49 5.60 13.97
C LEU A 75 -3.71 5.37 15.26
N HIS A 76 -2.39 5.56 15.24
CA HIS A 76 -1.55 5.40 16.43
C HIS A 76 -2.04 6.27 17.61
N ARG A 77 -2.41 7.54 17.35
CA ARG A 77 -2.92 8.44 18.40
C ARG A 77 -4.28 8.00 18.96
N LEU A 78 -5.14 7.40 18.14
CA LEU A 78 -6.41 6.86 18.62
C LEU A 78 -6.21 5.67 19.56
N LEU A 79 -5.21 4.83 19.29
CA LEU A 79 -4.91 3.61 20.06
C LEU A 79 -4.20 3.86 21.39
N ASP A 80 -3.66 5.05 21.60
CA ASP A 80 -2.92 5.43 22.81
C ASP A 80 -3.82 6.23 23.75
N SER A 81 -4.09 5.69 24.95
CA SER A 81 -4.94 6.30 25.96
C SER A 81 -4.50 7.70 26.38
N ARG A 82 -3.20 7.99 26.34
CA ARG A 82 -2.64 9.30 26.71
C ARG A 82 -3.09 10.42 25.76
N PHE A 83 -3.44 10.06 24.50
CA PHE A 83 -3.90 11.02 23.49
C PHE A 83 -5.40 10.96 23.27
N SER A 84 -5.99 9.75 23.25
CA SER A 84 -7.41 9.56 22.96
C SER A 84 -8.30 9.76 24.20
N GLY A 85 -7.76 9.53 25.39
CA GLY A 85 -8.52 9.43 26.63
C GLY A 85 -9.45 8.21 26.66
N LEU A 86 -9.24 7.24 25.76
CA LEU A 86 -9.96 5.97 25.66
C LEU A 86 -9.05 4.83 26.12
N PRO A 87 -9.58 3.63 26.37
CA PRO A 87 -8.75 2.48 26.72
C PRO A 87 -7.68 2.21 25.67
N ASP A 88 -6.48 1.79 26.10
CA ASP A 88 -5.38 1.44 25.21
C ASP A 88 -5.82 0.41 24.17
N GLN A 89 -5.31 0.58 22.95
CA GLN A 89 -5.67 -0.23 21.78
C GLN A 89 -7.18 -0.23 21.47
N LEU A 90 -7.95 0.73 22.04
CA LEU A 90 -9.40 0.79 21.95
C LEU A 90 -10.07 -0.53 22.38
N SER A 91 -9.53 -1.15 23.41
CA SER A 91 -10.08 -2.39 23.96
C SER A 91 -11.46 -2.12 24.57
N PRO A 92 -12.49 -2.92 24.22
CA PRO A 92 -13.82 -2.80 24.85
C PRO A 92 -13.84 -3.34 26.29
N ASP A 93 -12.87 -4.21 26.65
CA ASP A 93 -12.68 -4.79 27.97
C ASP A 93 -11.18 -4.96 28.23
N PRO A 94 -10.50 -3.92 28.77
CA PRO A 94 -9.07 -3.96 29.02
C PRO A 94 -8.67 -5.05 29.98
N GLY A 95 -7.70 -5.88 29.59
CA GLY A 95 -7.21 -7.05 30.27
C GLY A 95 -7.49 -8.32 29.47
N PRO A 96 -8.73 -8.82 29.44
CA PRO A 96 -9.08 -10.01 28.65
C PRO A 96 -9.03 -9.78 27.13
N VAL A 97 -9.29 -8.55 26.66
CA VAL A 97 -9.40 -8.23 25.23
C VAL A 97 -8.31 -7.27 24.81
N THR A 98 -7.50 -7.65 23.82
CA THR A 98 -6.36 -6.88 23.34
C THR A 98 -6.73 -5.67 22.43
N GLY A 99 -8.01 -5.52 22.10
CA GLY A 99 -8.48 -4.44 21.22
C GLY A 99 -7.93 -4.53 19.79
N LEU A 100 -7.54 -3.40 19.22
CA LEU A 100 -7.14 -3.28 17.81
C LEU A 100 -5.63 -3.44 17.56
N VAL A 101 -4.89 -4.15 18.43
CA VAL A 101 -3.45 -4.39 18.27
C VAL A 101 -3.11 -4.98 16.88
N VAL A 102 -3.89 -5.96 16.41
CA VAL A 102 -3.65 -6.63 15.13
C VAL A 102 -3.88 -5.66 13.96
N VAL A 103 -4.90 -4.81 14.05
CA VAL A 103 -5.20 -3.78 13.05
C VAL A 103 -4.04 -2.76 12.94
N HIS A 104 -3.49 -2.36 14.10
CA HIS A 104 -2.32 -1.47 14.14
C HIS A 104 -1.09 -2.11 13.47
N LYS A 105 -0.77 -3.36 13.82
CA LYS A 105 0.34 -4.09 13.22
C LYS A 105 0.17 -4.24 11.71
N ARG A 106 -1.04 -4.51 11.25
CA ARG A 106 -1.32 -4.59 9.81
C ARG A 106 -1.10 -3.25 9.10
N ALA A 107 -1.60 -2.15 9.67
CA ALA A 107 -1.38 -0.81 9.12
C ALA A 107 0.11 -0.46 9.05
N VAL A 108 0.90 -0.78 10.08
CA VAL A 108 2.35 -0.56 10.09
C VAL A 108 3.06 -1.37 9.00
N GLY A 109 2.67 -2.63 8.78
CA GLY A 109 3.20 -3.46 7.70
C GLY A 109 2.90 -2.87 6.32
N ALA A 110 1.66 -2.42 6.09
CA ALA A 110 1.26 -1.76 4.84
C ALA A 110 2.02 -0.44 4.61
N LEU A 111 2.21 0.37 5.66
CA LEU A 111 3.02 1.59 5.59
C LEU A 111 4.48 1.31 5.23
N HIS A 112 5.07 0.29 5.83
CA HIS A 112 6.46 -0.08 5.52
C HIS A 112 6.63 -0.48 4.05
N GLU A 113 5.70 -1.25 3.51
CA GLU A 113 5.69 -1.61 2.09
C GLU A 113 5.48 -0.36 1.20
N ALA A 114 4.49 0.49 1.53
CA ALA A 114 4.20 1.71 0.78
C ALA A 114 5.41 2.66 0.71
N ARG A 115 6.16 2.83 1.81
CA ARG A 115 7.40 3.63 1.84
C ARG A 115 8.43 3.16 0.84
N ARG A 116 8.65 1.86 0.75
CA ARG A 116 9.62 1.29 -0.19
C ARG A 116 9.20 1.48 -1.64
N LEU A 117 7.91 1.36 -1.92
CA LEU A 117 7.34 1.53 -3.26
C LEU A 117 7.11 2.99 -3.67
N ALA A 118 7.20 3.93 -2.72
CA ALA A 118 7.13 5.37 -3.02
C ALA A 118 8.49 5.97 -3.44
N VAL A 119 9.55 5.15 -3.51
CA VAL A 119 10.82 5.57 -4.13
C VAL A 119 10.59 5.65 -5.63
N PRO A 120 10.94 6.78 -6.30
CA PRO A 120 10.71 6.93 -7.73
C PRO A 120 11.33 5.80 -8.57
N ALA A 121 10.54 5.18 -9.44
CA ALA A 121 10.98 4.16 -10.38
C ALA A 121 11.64 4.77 -11.62
N SER A 122 11.26 6.01 -11.96
CA SER A 122 11.77 6.69 -13.16
C SER A 122 13.20 7.24 -13.01
N VAL A 123 13.85 7.01 -11.86
CA VAL A 123 15.22 7.46 -11.60
C VAL A 123 16.20 6.33 -11.84
N GLY A 124 17.12 6.54 -12.75
CA GLY A 124 18.17 5.59 -13.15
C GLY A 124 18.23 5.46 -14.65
N GLN A 125 19.41 5.06 -15.15
CA GLN A 125 19.64 4.82 -16.56
C GLN A 125 20.38 3.49 -16.73
N ALA A 126 20.09 2.81 -17.82
CA ALA A 126 20.78 1.61 -18.24
C ALA A 126 20.81 1.54 -19.77
N ASP A 127 21.99 1.33 -20.31
CA ASP A 127 22.16 1.18 -21.75
C ASP A 127 21.67 -0.19 -22.20
N THR A 128 20.91 -0.19 -23.28
CA THR A 128 20.52 -1.40 -24.00
C THR A 128 20.80 -1.26 -25.48
N SER A 129 20.61 -2.33 -26.26
CA SER A 129 20.75 -2.31 -27.72
C SER A 129 22.13 -1.76 -28.19
N LEU A 130 23.22 -2.11 -27.49
CA LEU A 130 24.59 -1.64 -27.76
C LEU A 130 24.73 -0.10 -27.69
N GLY A 131 24.02 0.55 -26.74
CA GLY A 131 24.05 1.99 -26.52
C GLY A 131 23.14 2.78 -27.43
N GLN A 132 22.23 2.14 -28.16
CA GLN A 132 21.22 2.83 -28.96
C GLN A 132 20.01 3.25 -28.11
N GLU A 133 19.71 2.50 -27.06
CA GLU A 133 18.69 2.80 -26.07
C GLU A 133 19.39 3.13 -24.74
N ASP A 134 19.83 4.37 -24.61
CA ASP A 134 20.58 4.88 -23.46
C ASP A 134 19.72 5.72 -22.50
N ALA A 135 18.43 5.82 -22.78
CA ALA A 135 17.45 6.51 -21.95
C ALA A 135 16.17 5.67 -21.78
N ALA A 136 15.81 5.35 -20.54
CA ALA A 136 14.59 4.61 -20.21
C ALA A 136 13.74 5.40 -19.22
N SER A 137 12.40 5.40 -19.39
CA SER A 137 11.48 6.09 -18.49
C SER A 137 11.01 5.24 -17.31
N TYR A 138 11.11 3.91 -17.42
CA TYR A 138 10.56 2.95 -16.46
C TYR A 138 9.08 3.19 -16.13
N ALA A 139 8.31 3.68 -17.10
CA ALA A 139 6.90 4.01 -16.93
C ALA A 139 6.03 2.81 -16.49
N PRO A 140 6.23 1.57 -16.98
CA PRO A 140 5.51 0.39 -16.49
C PRO A 140 5.76 0.11 -15.00
N GLU A 141 7.00 0.26 -14.54
CA GLU A 141 7.38 0.10 -13.14
C GLU A 141 6.76 1.17 -12.25
N ALA A 142 6.81 2.43 -12.70
CA ALA A 142 6.17 3.54 -11.99
C ALA A 142 4.65 3.34 -11.87
N ALA A 143 4.00 2.82 -12.92
CA ALA A 143 2.58 2.50 -12.91
C ALA A 143 2.24 1.39 -11.89
N GLU A 144 3.01 0.30 -11.86
CA GLU A 144 2.79 -0.80 -10.92
C GLU A 144 3.05 -0.36 -9.48
N GLN A 145 4.10 0.42 -9.23
CA GLN A 145 4.36 0.99 -7.91
C GLN A 145 3.22 1.90 -7.46
N LEU A 146 2.75 2.81 -8.32
CA LEU A 146 1.61 3.68 -8.00
C LEU A 146 0.35 2.88 -7.66
N ARG A 147 0.03 1.87 -8.47
CA ARG A 147 -1.11 0.98 -8.23
C ARG A 147 -1.00 0.33 -6.85
N ARG A 148 0.15 -0.24 -6.53
CA ARG A 148 0.38 -0.94 -5.27
C ARG A 148 0.36 0.02 -4.06
N VAL A 149 0.99 1.19 -4.17
CA VAL A 149 0.92 2.23 -3.12
C VAL A 149 -0.52 2.68 -2.89
N GLY A 150 -1.31 2.79 -3.95
CA GLY A 150 -2.75 3.10 -3.87
C GLY A 150 -3.52 2.07 -3.05
N ASP A 151 -3.28 0.77 -3.28
CA ASP A 151 -3.92 -0.32 -2.54
C ASP A 151 -3.53 -0.30 -1.06
N LEU A 152 -2.23 -0.13 -0.77
CA LEU A 152 -1.72 -0.04 0.60
C LEU A 152 -2.25 1.20 1.33
N THR A 153 -2.36 2.33 0.63
CA THR A 153 -2.95 3.55 1.19
C THR A 153 -4.41 3.34 1.59
N ARG A 154 -5.21 2.68 0.73
CA ARG A 154 -6.60 2.33 1.07
C ARG A 154 -6.68 1.44 2.29
N GLU A 155 -5.77 0.48 2.41
CA GLU A 155 -5.71 -0.43 3.55
C GLU A 155 -5.41 0.30 4.85
N VAL A 156 -4.41 1.20 4.87
CA VAL A 156 -4.07 2.00 6.06
C VAL A 156 -5.22 2.90 6.47
N VAL A 157 -5.87 3.55 5.49
CA VAL A 157 -7.06 4.39 5.74
C VAL A 157 -8.23 3.56 6.28
N ALA A 158 -8.43 2.34 5.77
CA ALA A 158 -9.45 1.44 6.31
C ALA A 158 -9.18 1.05 7.77
N CYS A 159 -7.92 0.81 8.14
CA CYS A 159 -7.52 0.58 9.52
C CYS A 159 -7.79 1.80 10.41
N GLU A 160 -7.51 3.00 9.94
CA GLU A 160 -7.82 4.25 10.64
C GLU A 160 -9.32 4.43 10.85
N LEU A 161 -10.13 4.22 9.81
CA LEU A 161 -11.59 4.34 9.89
C LEU A 161 -12.20 3.32 10.84
N LEU A 162 -11.69 2.10 10.85
CA LEU A 162 -12.09 1.07 11.81
C LEU A 162 -11.80 1.51 13.25
N ALA A 163 -10.60 2.03 13.50
CA ALA A 163 -10.22 2.54 14.81
C ALA A 163 -11.07 3.77 15.22
N ALA A 164 -11.31 4.68 14.30
CA ALA A 164 -12.17 5.84 14.56
C ALA A 164 -13.62 5.41 14.93
N ARG A 165 -14.14 4.40 14.25
CA ARG A 165 -15.44 3.81 14.54
C ARG A 165 -15.48 3.18 15.92
N GLN A 166 -14.45 2.39 16.27
CA GLN A 166 -14.32 1.77 17.60
C GLN A 166 -14.18 2.83 18.70
N ALA A 167 -13.36 3.86 18.48
CA ALA A 167 -13.19 4.97 19.42
C ALA A 167 -14.51 5.71 19.68
N TRP A 168 -15.28 5.98 18.62
CA TRP A 168 -16.59 6.61 18.72
C TRP A 168 -17.57 5.77 19.53
N TRP A 169 -17.60 4.44 19.30
CA TRP A 169 -18.43 3.52 20.05
C TRP A 169 -18.06 3.49 21.54
N LEU A 170 -16.77 3.31 21.87
CA LEU A 170 -16.28 3.31 23.26
C LEU A 170 -16.64 4.61 24.00
N ARG A 171 -16.52 5.74 23.32
CA ARG A 171 -16.85 7.05 23.89
C ARG A 171 -18.34 7.17 24.25
N ARG A 172 -19.22 6.52 23.49
CA ARG A 172 -20.67 6.58 23.71
C ARG A 172 -21.16 5.57 24.74
N THR A 173 -20.59 4.40 24.79
CA THR A 173 -21.09 3.27 25.58
C THR A 173 -20.29 3.00 26.85
N GLY A 174 -19.06 3.51 26.94
CA GLY A 174 -18.13 3.14 28.02
C GLY A 174 -17.57 1.73 27.89
N GLY A 175 -17.69 1.10 26.70
CA GLY A 175 -17.24 -0.28 26.46
C GLY A 175 -18.21 -1.33 26.98
N LEU A 176 -17.72 -2.57 27.08
CA LEU A 176 -18.52 -3.71 27.55
C LEU A 176 -18.86 -3.64 29.06
N SER A 177 -18.08 -2.89 29.82
CA SER A 177 -18.30 -2.70 31.26
C SER A 177 -19.45 -1.72 31.60
N GLY A 178 -20.04 -1.08 30.59
CA GLY A 178 -21.13 -0.12 30.75
C GLY A 178 -20.80 1.13 31.59
N ARG A 179 -19.52 1.32 31.97
CA ARG A 179 -19.08 2.55 32.64
C ARG A 179 -18.91 3.64 31.61
N PRO A 180 -19.64 4.76 31.68
CA PRO A 180 -19.41 5.91 30.81
C PRO A 180 -17.93 6.32 30.93
N GLY A 181 -17.20 6.22 29.83
CA GLY A 181 -15.79 6.59 29.78
C GLY A 181 -15.60 8.03 30.25
N GLY A 182 -14.71 8.20 31.21
CA GLY A 182 -14.31 9.38 31.94
C GLY A 182 -14.27 10.75 31.25
N PRO A 183 -13.57 11.73 31.82
CA PRO A 183 -14.01 13.11 31.95
C PRO A 183 -14.14 13.85 30.62
N GLY A 184 -15.25 14.53 30.46
CA GLY A 184 -15.35 15.68 29.58
C GLY A 184 -16.08 15.49 28.27
N ARG A 185 -17.40 15.51 28.34
CA ARG A 185 -18.19 16.05 27.22
C ARG A 185 -17.68 17.45 26.92
N ARG A 186 -16.97 17.62 25.81
CA ARG A 186 -16.83 18.96 25.25
C ARG A 186 -18.16 19.31 24.59
N PRO A 187 -18.87 20.37 25.03
CA PRO A 187 -20.09 20.82 24.37
C PRO A 187 -19.75 21.23 22.95
N GLY A 188 -20.45 20.72 21.96
CA GLY A 188 -20.41 21.24 20.59
C GLY A 188 -20.14 20.25 19.45
N TRP A 189 -19.88 18.96 19.71
CA TRP A 189 -19.62 17.98 18.65
C TRP A 189 -20.72 16.91 18.51
N ASP A 190 -21.92 17.18 19.02
CA ASP A 190 -23.07 16.28 18.89
C ASP A 190 -23.80 16.48 17.55
N ARG A 191 -23.12 16.09 16.45
CA ARG A 191 -23.81 15.77 15.21
C ARG A 191 -23.96 14.27 15.13
N SER A 192 -24.89 13.72 15.90
CA SER A 192 -25.28 12.32 15.85
C SER A 192 -25.87 12.00 14.49
N PRO A 193 -25.39 10.96 13.77
CA PRO A 193 -26.20 10.39 12.69
C PRO A 193 -27.47 9.76 13.29
N PRO A 194 -28.57 9.71 12.55
CA PRO A 194 -29.87 9.27 13.07
C PRO A 194 -29.84 7.84 13.62
N ALA A 195 -30.56 7.64 14.72
CA ALA A 195 -30.59 6.46 15.58
C ALA A 195 -31.33 5.24 14.97
N SER A 196 -31.25 4.96 13.69
CA SER A 196 -32.08 3.92 13.05
C SER A 196 -31.34 2.66 12.56
N ARG A 197 -30.13 2.37 13.05
CA ARG A 197 -29.51 1.05 12.82
C ARG A 197 -28.97 0.49 14.12
N THR A 198 -29.53 -0.60 14.59
CA THR A 198 -28.95 -1.47 15.61
C THR A 198 -27.61 -1.95 15.10
N TRP A 199 -26.53 -1.37 15.63
CA TRP A 199 -25.18 -1.74 15.26
C TRP A 199 -24.56 -2.55 16.40
N SER A 200 -24.10 -3.76 16.09
CA SER A 200 -23.28 -4.55 16.99
C SER A 200 -21.82 -4.11 16.85
N PRO A 201 -21.05 -4.01 17.95
CA PRO A 201 -19.63 -3.66 17.86
C PRO A 201 -18.91 -4.66 16.98
N PRO A 202 -18.02 -4.22 16.06
CA PRO A 202 -17.34 -5.12 15.11
C PRO A 202 -16.44 -6.16 15.79
N TRP A 203 -16.09 -5.96 17.07
CA TRP A 203 -15.15 -6.81 17.79
C TRP A 203 -15.55 -7.02 19.25
N THR A 204 -16.50 -7.91 19.47
CA THR A 204 -16.92 -8.35 20.82
C THR A 204 -16.29 -9.68 21.23
N GLY A 205 -15.46 -10.31 20.39
CA GLY A 205 -14.86 -11.61 20.64
C GLY A 205 -13.40 -11.68 20.24
N THR A 206 -12.71 -12.64 20.82
CA THR A 206 -11.39 -13.11 20.32
C THR A 206 -11.53 -13.40 18.82
N VAL A 207 -10.62 -12.91 18.00
CA VAL A 207 -10.55 -13.25 16.57
C VAL A 207 -10.38 -14.76 16.42
N ARG A 208 -11.50 -15.48 16.43
CA ARG A 208 -11.55 -16.86 15.98
C ARG A 208 -11.73 -16.81 14.48
N SER A 209 -10.67 -17.04 13.74
CA SER A 209 -10.59 -17.04 12.29
C SER A 209 -10.60 -15.65 11.64
N ALA A 210 -9.46 -15.28 11.06
CA ALA A 210 -9.40 -14.23 10.07
C ALA A 210 -10.35 -14.59 8.91
N PRO A 211 -11.08 -13.59 8.34
CA PRO A 211 -11.80 -13.83 7.09
C PRO A 211 -10.79 -14.35 6.07
N THR A 212 -11.14 -15.42 5.37
CA THR A 212 -10.37 -15.94 4.24
C THR A 212 -10.36 -14.87 3.16
N TRP A 213 -9.28 -14.14 3.08
CA TRP A 213 -9.02 -13.20 1.99
C TRP A 213 -8.89 -13.99 0.69
N PRO A 214 -9.49 -13.54 -0.41
CA PRO A 214 -9.40 -14.26 -1.68
C PRO A 214 -7.94 -14.38 -2.11
N GLY A 215 -7.38 -15.57 -2.07
CA GLY A 215 -6.38 -16.10 -2.96
C GLY A 215 -4.95 -15.57 -2.93
N TRP A 216 -4.54 -14.59 -2.10
CA TRP A 216 -3.24 -13.94 -2.20
C TRP A 216 -2.22 -14.31 -1.13
N TRP A 217 -2.65 -14.90 -0.02
CA TRP A 217 -1.75 -15.25 1.08
C TRP A 217 -1.85 -16.74 1.40
N ARG A 218 -0.99 -17.54 0.81
CA ARG A 218 -0.68 -18.88 1.33
C ARG A 218 0.48 -18.74 2.30
N PRO A 219 0.36 -19.20 3.55
CA PRO A 219 1.52 -19.34 4.43
C PRO A 219 2.51 -20.29 3.75
N TRP A 220 3.75 -19.88 3.67
CA TRP A 220 4.84 -20.70 3.20
C TRP A 220 5.11 -21.80 4.23
N ASN A 221 4.55 -22.99 4.01
CA ASN A 221 4.88 -24.18 4.80
C ASN A 221 6.22 -24.70 4.29
N ALA A 222 7.22 -24.65 5.15
CA ALA A 222 8.58 -25.15 4.91
C ALA A 222 8.66 -26.67 4.63
N THR A 223 7.52 -27.38 4.60
CA THR A 223 7.45 -28.84 4.40
C THR A 223 7.12 -29.28 2.98
N SER A 224 6.93 -28.37 2.03
CA SER A 224 6.61 -28.71 0.63
C SER A 224 7.74 -28.44 -0.36
N CYS A 225 9.00 -28.53 0.08
CA CYS A 225 10.12 -28.61 -0.83
C CYS A 225 10.29 -30.09 -1.25
N PRO A 226 10.03 -30.48 -2.51
CA PRO A 226 10.34 -31.85 -2.94
C PRO A 226 11.85 -32.03 -2.92
N SER A 227 12.33 -33.01 -2.15
CA SER A 227 13.73 -33.41 -2.15
C SER A 227 14.17 -33.76 -3.58
N PRO A 228 15.34 -33.31 -4.03
CA PRO A 228 15.87 -33.71 -5.32
C PRO A 228 16.29 -35.16 -5.27
N ARG A 229 15.45 -36.08 -5.76
CA ARG A 229 15.87 -37.44 -6.05
C ARG A 229 16.63 -37.47 -7.37
N ARG A 230 17.94 -37.70 -7.26
CA ARG A 230 18.88 -38.38 -8.17
C ARG A 230 18.33 -38.67 -9.58
N ARG A 231 18.90 -38.03 -10.57
CA ARG A 231 19.58 -38.58 -11.75
C ARG A 231 19.87 -37.45 -12.74
N ALA A 232 21.10 -37.08 -12.87
CA ALA A 232 21.70 -36.73 -14.15
C ALA A 232 23.22 -36.95 -14.01
N ARG A 233 23.69 -38.01 -14.62
CA ARG A 233 25.12 -38.17 -14.92
C ARG A 233 25.43 -37.30 -16.13
N GLY A 234 26.54 -36.56 -16.03
CA GLY A 234 27.23 -36.06 -17.17
C GLY A 234 26.95 -34.61 -17.51
N LEU A 235 27.71 -33.71 -16.88
CA LEU A 235 28.34 -32.53 -17.50
C LEU A 235 29.16 -31.84 -16.41
N GLY A 236 30.45 -31.84 -16.59
CA GLY A 236 31.40 -31.31 -15.63
C GLY A 236 31.33 -29.79 -15.56
N ILE A 237 31.10 -29.28 -14.36
CA ILE A 237 31.40 -27.88 -14.03
C ILE A 237 32.23 -27.90 -12.75
N ARG A 238 33.43 -27.29 -12.86
CA ARG A 238 34.41 -27.15 -11.78
C ARG A 238 33.85 -26.29 -10.66
N GLU A 239 34.05 -26.75 -9.43
CA GLU A 239 33.80 -26.00 -8.21
C GLU A 239 34.64 -24.71 -8.18
N CYS A 240 34.01 -23.61 -7.83
CA CYS A 240 34.68 -22.46 -7.26
C CYS A 240 34.12 -22.24 -5.83
N ALA A 241 34.95 -22.58 -4.84
CA ALA A 241 34.76 -22.23 -3.45
C ALA A 241 35.00 -20.74 -3.27
N GLY A 242 34.07 -20.06 -2.56
CA GLY A 242 34.25 -18.64 -2.18
C GLY A 242 33.05 -18.09 -1.45
N HIS A 243 33.27 -17.72 -0.22
CA HIS A 243 32.38 -17.15 0.76
C HIS A 243 31.50 -15.98 0.22
N GLY A 244 30.23 -15.96 0.56
CA GLY A 244 29.40 -14.76 0.38
C GLY A 244 27.91 -15.06 0.29
N ARG A 245 27.17 -14.67 1.31
CA ARG A 245 25.70 -14.75 1.37
C ARG A 245 25.08 -14.04 0.17
N ARG A 246 24.40 -14.78 -0.69
CA ARG A 246 23.54 -14.19 -1.73
C ARG A 246 22.12 -14.68 -1.51
N TYR A 247 21.23 -13.72 -1.30
CA TYR A 247 19.80 -13.96 -1.37
C TYR A 247 19.42 -14.18 -2.84
N ALA A 248 18.98 -15.39 -3.19
CA ALA A 248 18.48 -15.70 -4.52
C ALA A 248 16.99 -15.33 -4.59
N TYR A 249 16.66 -14.36 -5.41
CA TYR A 249 15.29 -14.12 -5.86
C TYR A 249 14.90 -15.20 -6.87
N CYS A 250 13.94 -16.06 -6.52
CA CYS A 250 13.38 -17.03 -7.44
C CYS A 250 12.18 -16.40 -8.16
N HIS A 251 12.37 -16.01 -9.42
CA HIS A 251 11.31 -15.63 -10.32
C HIS A 251 10.58 -16.89 -10.80
N ALA A 252 9.34 -17.09 -10.42
CA ALA A 252 8.48 -18.12 -10.96
C ALA A 252 8.06 -17.76 -12.40
N ARG A 253 8.75 -18.26 -13.41
CA ARG A 253 8.23 -18.36 -14.78
C ARG A 253 7.77 -19.79 -15.03
N ARG A 254 6.57 -19.90 -15.60
CA ARG A 254 5.93 -21.14 -16.03
C ARG A 254 6.86 -21.93 -16.97
N CYS A 255 7.15 -23.16 -16.62
CA CYS A 255 7.57 -24.16 -17.60
C CYS A 255 6.31 -24.54 -18.42
N ARG A 256 6.30 -24.21 -19.71
CA ARG A 256 5.48 -24.90 -20.71
C ARG A 256 6.38 -25.88 -21.40
N ASP A 257 5.93 -27.13 -21.39
CA ASP A 257 6.50 -28.19 -22.19
C ASP A 257 6.42 -27.85 -23.69
N VAL A 258 7.51 -28.09 -24.39
CA VAL A 258 7.54 -28.15 -25.85
C VAL A 258 8.23 -29.48 -26.19
N PRO A 259 7.72 -30.23 -27.18
CA PRO A 259 7.96 -31.65 -27.44
C PRO A 259 9.41 -32.01 -27.78
#